data_e932223d617a965dd1ae9f21b7420078
#
_entry.id   e932223d617a965dd1ae9f21b7420078
#
_cell.length_a   1.000
_cell.length_b   1.000
_cell.length_c   1.000
_cell.angle_alpha   90.00
_cell.angle_beta   90.00
_cell.angle_gamma   90.00
#
_symmetry.space_group_name_H-M   'P 1'
#
loop_
_entity.id
_entity.type
_entity.pdbx_description
1 polymer ?
#
loop_
_entity_poly.entity_id
_entity_poly.type
_entity_poly.pdbx_seq_one_letter_code
_entity_poly.pdbx_strand_id
1 'polypeptide(L)'
;MGIGLYLLFLAVSFGASVVGAICGIGGGVLIKPVLDAVSGLSVAAVSFLSACTVLSMTSCSMLRAFKKGDTLINRSVSTPLAIGAALGGIAGKEIFRVLLSRLPNSERVGAVQSCCLFFVMLGLMLYTVKRDRIRTYHLTNPFSCLLAGGALGLMSSFLGIGGGPIDLIVLFFLFSMDMKAAAQNSLYIIFFSQAASLLYTCWTGLVPDIEAGMLLLMIAGGIGGGMAGRALNQKMDAAAVNRLFLGLMGVIMAICVYNFYQFL
;
A
#
# COMPACT_ATOMS: atom_id res chain seq x y z
N MET A 1 12.42 24.50 -5.43
CA MET A 1 11.07 24.24 -4.87
C MET A 1 10.85 25.04 -3.58
N GLY A 2 9.61 25.51 -3.30
CA GLY A 2 9.34 26.28 -2.07
C GLY A 2 9.26 25.39 -0.81
N ILE A 3 9.65 25.94 0.34
CA ILE A 3 9.59 25.29 1.66
C ILE A 3 8.20 24.68 1.93
N GLY A 4 7.12 25.31 1.45
CA GLY A 4 5.76 24.80 1.60
C GLY A 4 5.52 23.41 0.98
N LEU A 5 6.19 23.11 -0.14
CA LEU A 5 6.06 21.80 -0.80
C LEU A 5 6.73 20.69 0.04
N TYR A 6 7.88 20.94 0.61
CA TYR A 6 8.55 19.99 1.52
C TYR A 6 7.72 19.69 2.77
N LEU A 7 7.08 20.72 3.35
CA LEU A 7 6.17 20.55 4.49
C LEU A 7 4.94 19.73 4.10
N LEU A 8 4.40 19.92 2.90
CA LEU A 8 3.30 19.12 2.38
C LEU A 8 3.70 17.63 2.25
N PHE A 9 4.86 17.33 1.66
CA PHE A 9 5.32 15.95 1.51
C PHE A 9 5.56 15.28 2.86
N LEU A 10 6.12 16.01 3.82
CA LEU A 10 6.29 15.51 5.19
C LEU A 10 4.94 15.24 5.87
N ALA A 11 4.00 16.19 5.79
CA ALA A 11 2.68 16.06 6.41
C ALA A 11 1.88 14.90 5.81
N VAL A 12 1.87 14.78 4.47
CA VAL A 12 1.18 13.69 3.75
C VAL A 12 1.80 12.35 4.09
N SER A 13 3.14 12.22 4.03
CA SER A 13 3.82 10.96 4.32
C SER A 13 3.64 10.54 5.79
N PHE A 14 3.71 11.48 6.73
CA PHE A 14 3.48 11.22 8.15
C PHE A 14 2.03 10.81 8.42
N GLY A 15 1.06 11.63 8.00
CA GLY A 15 -0.36 11.37 8.24
C GLY A 15 -0.86 10.08 7.59
N ALA A 16 -0.49 9.86 6.32
CA ALA A 16 -0.82 8.63 5.61
C ALA A 16 -0.18 7.38 6.24
N SER A 17 1.05 7.50 6.75
CA SER A 17 1.73 6.40 7.43
C SER A 17 1.14 6.11 8.82
N VAL A 18 0.66 7.13 9.55
CA VAL A 18 -0.08 6.92 10.80
C VAL A 18 -1.33 6.08 10.53
N VAL A 19 -2.18 6.54 9.61
CA VAL A 19 -3.44 5.84 9.30
C VAL A 19 -3.17 4.47 8.67
N GLY A 20 -2.18 4.40 7.76
CA GLY A 20 -1.75 3.16 7.12
C GLY A 20 -1.26 2.10 8.12
N ALA A 21 -0.52 2.50 9.15
CA ALA A 21 -0.05 1.62 10.22
C ALA A 21 -1.17 1.21 11.18
N ILE A 22 -2.15 2.09 11.45
CA ILE A 22 -3.33 1.74 12.26
C ILE A 22 -4.17 0.68 11.56
N CYS A 23 -4.48 0.89 10.29
CA CYS A 23 -5.35 0.00 9.51
C CYS A 23 -4.61 -1.23 8.92
N GLY A 24 -3.27 -1.22 8.91
CA GLY A 24 -2.49 -2.30 8.29
C GLY A 24 -2.46 -2.28 6.76
N ILE A 25 -2.78 -1.14 6.14
CA ILE A 25 -2.86 -0.99 4.68
C ILE A 25 -1.60 -0.39 4.05
N GLY A 26 -0.59 -0.06 4.84
CA GLY A 26 0.54 0.71 4.32
C GLY A 26 0.14 2.13 3.91
N GLY A 27 0.97 3.13 4.12
CA GLY A 27 0.64 4.53 3.82
C GLY A 27 0.44 4.83 2.32
N GLY A 28 0.94 3.98 1.43
CA GLY A 28 1.00 4.22 -0.02
C GLY A 28 -0.35 4.44 -0.69
N VAL A 29 -1.38 3.79 -0.18
CA VAL A 29 -2.77 3.94 -0.67
C VAL A 29 -3.29 5.36 -0.53
N LEU A 30 -2.80 6.11 0.46
CA LEU A 30 -3.11 7.53 0.65
C LEU A 30 -2.06 8.43 0.01
N ILE A 31 -0.77 8.11 0.20
CA ILE A 31 0.34 8.93 -0.30
C ILE A 31 0.19 9.13 -1.80
N LYS A 32 0.02 8.04 -2.56
CA LYS A 32 -0.02 8.12 -4.02
C LYS A 32 -1.19 8.98 -4.53
N PRO A 33 -2.47 8.71 -4.23
CA PRO A 33 -3.57 9.54 -4.74
C PRO A 33 -3.49 11.00 -4.31
N VAL A 34 -3.05 11.27 -3.08
CA VAL A 34 -2.92 12.65 -2.59
C VAL A 34 -1.80 13.38 -3.33
N LEU A 35 -0.62 12.75 -3.50
CA LEU A 35 0.47 13.38 -4.22
C LEU A 35 0.18 13.50 -5.72
N ASP A 36 -0.48 12.54 -6.33
CA ASP A 36 -0.96 12.64 -7.73
C ASP A 36 -1.86 13.87 -7.91
N ALA A 37 -2.69 14.19 -6.89
CA ALA A 37 -3.61 15.34 -6.94
C ALA A 37 -2.92 16.70 -6.78
N VAL A 38 -1.83 16.79 -6.01
CA VAL A 38 -1.32 18.11 -5.55
C VAL A 38 0.15 18.39 -5.87
N SER A 39 0.94 17.39 -6.27
CA SER A 39 2.40 17.56 -6.38
C SER A 39 2.88 18.07 -7.73
N GLY A 40 2.13 17.83 -8.81
CA GLY A 40 2.59 18.09 -10.18
C GLY A 40 3.78 17.23 -10.63
N LEU A 41 4.16 16.20 -9.85
CA LEU A 41 5.21 15.25 -10.21
C LEU A 41 4.68 14.19 -11.17
N SER A 42 5.59 13.56 -11.91
CA SER A 42 5.22 12.43 -12.77
C SER A 42 4.68 11.26 -11.94
N VAL A 43 3.73 10.50 -12.51
CA VAL A 43 3.14 9.30 -11.88
C VAL A 43 4.21 8.29 -11.44
N ALA A 44 5.32 8.20 -12.19
CA ALA A 44 6.45 7.33 -11.85
C ALA A 44 7.19 7.83 -10.60
N ALA A 45 7.45 9.14 -10.49
CA ALA A 45 8.11 9.75 -9.33
C ALA A 45 7.26 9.59 -8.06
N VAL A 46 5.96 9.90 -8.14
CA VAL A 46 5.03 9.71 -7.01
C VAL A 46 4.97 8.24 -6.58
N SER A 47 4.90 7.31 -7.52
CA SER A 47 4.89 5.86 -7.22
C SER A 47 6.19 5.40 -6.56
N PHE A 48 7.34 5.92 -6.97
CA PHE A 48 8.64 5.59 -6.36
C PHE A 48 8.77 6.15 -4.95
N LEU A 49 8.44 7.43 -4.75
CA LEU A 49 8.45 8.09 -3.44
C LEU A 49 7.51 7.40 -2.45
N SER A 50 6.30 7.07 -2.90
CA SER A 50 5.33 6.30 -2.11
C SER A 50 5.89 4.93 -1.71
N ALA A 51 6.48 4.19 -2.65
CA ALA A 51 7.05 2.87 -2.38
C ALA A 51 8.20 2.92 -1.36
N CYS A 52 9.12 3.90 -1.46
CA CYS A 52 10.20 4.11 -0.51
C CYS A 52 9.66 4.44 0.90
N THR A 53 8.64 5.30 0.98
CA THR A 53 8.00 5.67 2.25
C THR A 53 7.31 4.46 2.89
N VAL A 54 6.57 3.67 2.11
CA VAL A 54 5.88 2.46 2.59
C VAL A 54 6.89 1.41 3.06
N LEU A 55 7.97 1.19 2.31
CA LEU A 55 9.02 0.26 2.73
C LEU A 55 9.65 0.70 4.05
N SER A 56 9.95 1.97 4.22
CA SER A 56 10.54 2.51 5.45
C SER A 56 9.60 2.35 6.65
N MET A 57 8.31 2.65 6.46
CA MET A 57 7.27 2.48 7.46
C MET A 57 7.09 1.01 7.86
N THR A 58 6.98 0.10 6.87
CA THR A 58 6.76 -1.33 7.13
C THR A 58 7.99 -1.96 7.75
N SER A 59 9.21 -1.58 7.34
CA SER A 59 10.46 -2.00 7.97
C SER A 59 10.50 -1.66 9.46
N CYS A 60 10.18 -0.40 9.80
CA CYS A 60 10.14 0.03 11.20
C CYS A 60 9.07 -0.71 12.01
N SER A 61 7.88 -0.93 11.40
CA SER A 61 6.79 -1.65 12.03
C SER A 61 7.15 -3.12 12.30
N MET A 62 7.80 -3.78 11.33
CA MET A 62 8.25 -5.18 11.46
C MET A 62 9.35 -5.33 12.51
N LEU A 63 10.38 -4.50 12.46
CA LEU A 63 11.49 -4.53 13.42
C LEU A 63 10.98 -4.40 14.87
N ARG A 64 10.00 -3.53 15.11
CA ARG A 64 9.39 -3.36 16.43
C ARG A 64 8.52 -4.55 16.83
N ALA A 65 7.75 -5.12 15.88
CA ALA A 65 6.95 -6.31 16.14
C ALA A 65 7.83 -7.47 16.61
N PHE A 66 8.91 -7.73 15.88
CA PHE A 66 9.85 -8.81 16.23
C PHE A 66 10.59 -8.56 17.55
N LYS A 67 11.03 -7.31 17.82
CA LYS A 67 11.71 -6.99 19.10
C LYS A 67 10.82 -7.15 20.33
N LYS A 68 9.50 -6.90 20.22
CA LYS A 68 8.55 -7.02 21.33
C LYS A 68 8.05 -8.47 21.56
N GLY A 69 8.31 -9.38 20.62
CA GLY A 69 7.78 -10.75 20.66
C GLY A 69 6.26 -10.86 20.50
N ASP A 70 5.57 -9.73 20.30
CA ASP A 70 4.11 -9.62 20.16
C ASP A 70 3.76 -9.61 18.66
N THR A 71 3.89 -10.78 18.01
CA THR A 71 3.60 -10.90 16.59
C THR A 71 2.40 -11.83 16.37
N LEU A 72 1.36 -11.30 15.72
CA LEU A 72 0.22 -12.06 15.20
C LEU A 72 0.49 -12.59 13.78
N ILE A 73 1.76 -12.63 13.35
CA ILE A 73 2.15 -13.06 12.02
C ILE A 73 2.10 -14.58 11.91
N ASN A 74 1.19 -15.07 11.09
CA ASN A 74 1.11 -16.48 10.72
C ASN A 74 2.10 -16.78 9.60
N ARG A 75 3.31 -17.19 9.96
CA ARG A 75 4.41 -17.44 8.99
C ARG A 75 4.07 -18.50 7.96
N SER A 76 3.28 -19.53 8.32
CA SER A 76 2.89 -20.59 7.40
C SER A 76 2.05 -20.08 6.21
N VAL A 77 1.26 -19.02 6.43
CA VAL A 77 0.42 -18.40 5.42
C VAL A 77 1.13 -17.19 4.80
N SER A 78 1.66 -16.30 5.65
CA SER A 78 2.17 -15.01 5.19
C SER A 78 3.50 -15.10 4.46
N THR A 79 4.34 -16.11 4.72
CA THR A 79 5.61 -16.26 4.00
C THR A 79 5.40 -16.68 2.53
N PRO A 80 4.58 -17.71 2.20
CA PRO A 80 4.26 -18.02 0.81
C PRO A 80 3.55 -16.85 0.10
N LEU A 81 2.62 -16.16 0.78
CA LEU A 81 1.98 -14.95 0.26
C LEU A 81 3.01 -13.86 -0.06
N ALA A 82 3.95 -13.61 0.85
CA ALA A 82 4.99 -12.58 0.67
C ALA A 82 5.96 -12.93 -0.49
N ILE A 83 6.32 -14.20 -0.65
CA ILE A 83 7.13 -14.66 -1.80
C ILE A 83 6.36 -14.44 -3.10
N GLY A 84 5.09 -14.87 -3.14
CA GLY A 84 4.22 -14.62 -4.28
C GLY A 84 4.09 -13.13 -4.59
N ALA A 85 3.86 -12.30 -3.56
CA ALA A 85 3.71 -10.86 -3.71
C ALA A 85 5.02 -10.17 -4.17
N ALA A 86 6.17 -10.68 -3.78
CA ALA A 86 7.46 -10.21 -4.28
C ALA A 86 7.61 -10.49 -5.78
N LEU A 87 7.33 -11.71 -6.24
CA LEU A 87 7.37 -12.09 -7.64
C LEU A 87 6.32 -11.34 -8.47
N GLY A 88 5.09 -11.28 -7.98
CA GLY A 88 4.01 -10.52 -8.60
C GLY A 88 4.30 -9.02 -8.64
N GLY A 89 4.97 -8.51 -7.61
CA GLY A 89 5.41 -7.11 -7.53
C GLY A 89 6.37 -6.71 -8.65
N ILE A 90 7.33 -7.58 -8.97
CA ILE A 90 8.24 -7.40 -10.10
C ILE A 90 7.45 -7.42 -11.42
N ALA A 91 6.58 -8.41 -11.61
CA ALA A 91 5.75 -8.50 -12.81
C ALA A 91 4.83 -7.28 -12.98
N GLY A 92 4.21 -6.78 -11.90
CA GLY A 92 3.37 -5.59 -11.92
C GLY A 92 4.13 -4.32 -12.29
N LYS A 93 5.38 -4.17 -11.83
CA LYS A 93 6.26 -3.07 -12.23
C LYS A 93 6.61 -3.13 -13.71
N GLU A 94 6.86 -4.33 -14.23
CA GLU A 94 7.17 -4.51 -15.65
C GLU A 94 5.96 -4.17 -16.53
N ILE A 95 4.75 -4.61 -16.15
CA ILE A 95 3.51 -4.23 -16.83
C ILE A 95 3.33 -2.71 -16.81
N PHE A 96 3.56 -2.07 -15.65
CA PHE A 96 3.49 -0.62 -15.53
C PHE A 96 4.49 0.08 -16.46
N ARG A 97 5.74 -0.40 -16.54
CA ARG A 97 6.77 0.11 -17.43
C ARG A 97 6.38 0.00 -18.91
N VAL A 98 5.91 -1.19 -19.31
CA VAL A 98 5.47 -1.43 -20.70
C VAL A 98 4.29 -0.51 -21.05
N LEU A 99 3.37 -0.31 -20.12
CA LEU A 99 2.24 0.58 -20.34
C LEU A 99 2.68 2.03 -20.51
N LEU A 100 3.61 2.51 -19.65
CA LEU A 100 4.20 3.84 -19.78
C LEU A 100 4.92 4.05 -21.12
N SER A 101 5.61 3.01 -21.63
CA SER A 101 6.33 3.10 -22.92
C SER A 101 5.41 3.04 -24.14
N ARG A 102 4.20 2.48 -24.00
CA ARG A 102 3.26 2.31 -25.10
C ARG A 102 2.23 3.46 -25.20
N LEU A 103 1.93 4.14 -24.10
CA LEU A 103 0.99 5.25 -24.07
C LEU A 103 1.70 6.57 -24.34
N PRO A 104 1.19 7.39 -25.26
CA PRO A 104 1.83 8.67 -25.62
C PRO A 104 1.85 9.69 -24.47
N ASN A 105 0.93 9.57 -23.50
CA ASN A 105 0.83 10.43 -22.33
C ASN A 105 0.88 9.61 -21.05
N SER A 106 1.86 9.89 -20.17
CA SER A 106 1.98 9.29 -18.84
C SER A 106 0.75 9.58 -17.95
N GLU A 107 0.04 10.67 -18.20
CA GLU A 107 -1.19 11.07 -17.49
C GLU A 107 -2.31 10.03 -17.67
N ARG A 108 -2.46 9.47 -18.87
CA ARG A 108 -3.44 8.39 -19.12
C ARG A 108 -3.21 7.15 -18.26
N VAL A 109 -1.96 6.85 -17.93
CA VAL A 109 -1.64 5.76 -17.00
C VAL A 109 -2.16 6.10 -15.59
N GLY A 110 -2.02 7.35 -15.16
CA GLY A 110 -2.58 7.85 -13.91
C GLY A 110 -4.11 7.73 -13.86
N ALA A 111 -4.80 8.06 -14.97
CA ALA A 111 -6.25 7.90 -15.07
C ALA A 111 -6.66 6.42 -14.93
N VAL A 112 -5.98 5.50 -15.64
CA VAL A 112 -6.25 4.05 -15.54
C VAL A 112 -6.01 3.55 -14.12
N GLN A 113 -4.90 3.94 -13.47
CA GLN A 113 -4.60 3.56 -12.10
C GLN A 113 -5.66 4.09 -11.12
N SER A 114 -6.09 5.35 -11.26
CA SER A 114 -7.12 5.97 -10.40
C SER A 114 -8.46 5.27 -10.56
N CYS A 115 -8.85 4.94 -11.80
CA CYS A 115 -10.06 4.19 -12.10
C CYS A 115 -10.01 2.78 -11.49
N CYS A 116 -8.94 2.03 -11.71
CA CYS A 116 -8.75 0.71 -11.12
C CYS A 116 -8.77 0.77 -9.59
N LEU A 117 -8.10 1.74 -8.99
CA LEU A 117 -8.07 1.92 -7.54
C LEU A 117 -9.46 2.22 -6.98
N PHE A 118 -10.24 3.06 -7.66
CA PHE A 118 -11.62 3.35 -7.27
C PHE A 118 -12.47 2.07 -7.19
N PHE A 119 -12.45 1.22 -8.23
CA PHE A 119 -13.22 -0.03 -8.23
C PHE A 119 -12.71 -1.03 -7.19
N VAL A 120 -11.42 -1.10 -6.95
CA VAL A 120 -10.84 -1.92 -5.88
C VAL A 120 -11.33 -1.43 -4.51
N MET A 121 -11.30 -0.12 -4.25
CA MET A 121 -11.80 0.46 -3.00
C MET A 121 -13.30 0.26 -2.82
N LEU A 122 -14.08 0.40 -3.89
CA LEU A 122 -15.52 0.16 -3.85
C LEU A 122 -15.83 -1.31 -3.52
N GLY A 123 -15.16 -2.25 -4.18
CA GLY A 123 -15.30 -3.68 -3.90
C GLY A 123 -14.94 -4.02 -2.46
N LEU A 124 -13.85 -3.45 -1.96
CA LEU A 124 -13.38 -3.59 -0.59
C LEU A 124 -14.37 -3.04 0.43
N MET A 125 -14.90 -1.86 0.17
CA MET A 125 -15.91 -1.23 1.03
C MET A 125 -17.18 -2.08 1.11
N LEU A 126 -17.67 -2.56 -0.05
CA LEU A 126 -18.85 -3.43 -0.13
C LEU A 126 -18.62 -4.76 0.61
N TYR A 127 -17.42 -5.35 0.46
CA TYR A 127 -17.02 -6.54 1.19
C TYR A 127 -17.00 -6.28 2.71
N THR A 128 -16.35 -5.21 3.15
CA THR A 128 -16.19 -4.88 4.57
C THR A 128 -17.55 -4.65 5.26
N VAL A 129 -18.49 -3.98 4.57
CA VAL A 129 -19.84 -3.75 5.09
C VAL A 129 -20.67 -5.04 5.18
N LYS A 130 -20.48 -5.97 4.23
CA LYS A 130 -21.23 -7.24 4.17
C LYS A 130 -20.49 -8.43 4.78
N ARG A 131 -19.33 -8.22 5.39
CA ARG A 131 -18.40 -9.23 5.86
C ARG A 131 -19.07 -10.32 6.72
N ASP A 132 -19.98 -9.93 7.60
CA ASP A 132 -20.65 -10.86 8.52
C ASP A 132 -21.61 -11.84 7.82
N ARG A 133 -21.94 -11.59 6.55
CA ARG A 133 -22.79 -12.44 5.71
C ARG A 133 -22.03 -13.31 4.71
N ILE A 134 -20.71 -13.08 4.59
CA ILE A 134 -19.87 -13.75 3.58
C ILE A 134 -19.13 -14.91 4.27
N ARG A 135 -19.25 -16.10 3.70
CA ARG A 135 -18.47 -17.26 4.16
C ARG A 135 -17.00 -17.04 3.83
N THR A 136 -16.15 -17.22 4.81
CA THR A 136 -14.70 -17.13 4.67
C THR A 136 -14.08 -18.50 4.52
N TYR A 137 -12.90 -18.56 3.92
CA TYR A 137 -12.16 -19.79 3.70
C TYR A 137 -10.95 -19.86 4.66
N HIS A 138 -10.47 -21.06 4.91
CA HIS A 138 -9.24 -21.32 5.69
C HIS A 138 -8.24 -22.01 4.77
N LEU A 139 -7.66 -21.29 3.84
CA LEU A 139 -6.64 -21.85 2.95
C LEU A 139 -5.34 -22.07 3.71
N THR A 140 -4.81 -23.29 3.61
CA THR A 140 -3.52 -23.67 4.22
C THR A 140 -2.51 -24.16 3.19
N ASN A 141 -2.95 -24.37 1.93
CA ASN A 141 -2.07 -24.87 0.88
C ASN A 141 -1.05 -23.78 0.47
N PRO A 142 0.26 -24.01 0.62
CA PRO A 142 1.29 -23.04 0.30
C PRO A 142 1.27 -22.57 -1.17
N PHE A 143 0.88 -23.44 -2.10
CA PHE A 143 0.80 -23.09 -3.51
C PHE A 143 -0.34 -22.09 -3.78
N SER A 144 -1.51 -22.30 -3.18
CA SER A 144 -2.62 -21.33 -3.27
C SER A 144 -2.26 -19.98 -2.65
N CYS A 145 -1.51 -19.99 -1.52
CA CYS A 145 -0.98 -18.76 -0.91
C CYS A 145 0.00 -18.04 -1.86
N LEU A 146 0.88 -18.78 -2.53
CA LEU A 146 1.85 -18.23 -3.48
C LEU A 146 1.13 -17.55 -4.66
N LEU A 147 0.11 -18.21 -5.24
CA LEU A 147 -0.68 -17.64 -6.34
C LEU A 147 -1.47 -16.41 -5.92
N ALA A 148 -2.14 -16.48 -4.77
CA ALA A 148 -2.85 -15.32 -4.22
C ALA A 148 -1.90 -14.16 -3.96
N GLY A 149 -0.73 -14.43 -3.36
CA GLY A 149 0.32 -13.42 -3.18
C GLY A 149 0.80 -12.83 -4.50
N GLY A 150 1.00 -13.66 -5.54
CA GLY A 150 1.38 -13.21 -6.88
C GLY A 150 0.38 -12.21 -7.47
N ALA A 151 -0.90 -12.51 -7.39
CA ALA A 151 -1.97 -11.61 -7.83
C ALA A 151 -1.98 -10.30 -7.02
N LEU A 152 -1.82 -10.38 -5.69
CA LEU A 152 -1.72 -9.22 -4.80
C LEU A 152 -0.54 -8.31 -5.15
N GLY A 153 0.65 -8.88 -5.30
CA GLY A 153 1.86 -8.15 -5.63
C GLY A 153 1.77 -7.46 -6.99
N LEU A 154 1.23 -8.16 -7.99
CA LEU A 154 1.03 -7.63 -9.33
C LEU A 154 0.11 -6.40 -9.30
N MET A 155 -1.07 -6.53 -8.69
CA MET A 155 -2.03 -5.42 -8.59
C MET A 155 -1.47 -4.26 -7.79
N SER A 156 -0.83 -4.55 -6.66
CA SER A 156 -0.20 -3.58 -5.76
C SER A 156 0.86 -2.73 -6.46
N SER A 157 1.77 -3.39 -7.17
CA SER A 157 2.88 -2.72 -7.85
C SER A 157 2.42 -1.99 -9.11
N PHE A 158 1.45 -2.55 -9.84
CA PHE A 158 0.83 -1.88 -10.99
C PHE A 158 0.13 -0.59 -10.55
N LEU A 159 -0.65 -0.63 -9.47
CA LEU A 159 -1.33 0.55 -8.93
C LEU A 159 -0.37 1.55 -8.24
N GLY A 160 0.84 1.13 -7.89
CA GLY A 160 1.84 1.96 -7.21
C GLY A 160 1.47 2.33 -5.76
N ILE A 161 0.53 1.60 -5.15
CA ILE A 161 -0.01 1.89 -3.81
C ILE A 161 0.61 1.07 -2.68
N GLY A 162 1.42 0.07 -3.02
CA GLY A 162 2.11 -0.75 -2.02
C GLY A 162 1.29 -1.89 -1.40
N GLY A 163 0.17 -2.31 -1.98
CA GLY A 163 -0.67 -3.40 -1.49
C GLY A 163 -1.84 -2.94 -0.63
N GLY A 164 -1.75 -3.21 0.63
CA GLY A 164 -2.63 -2.70 1.67
C GLY A 164 -4.07 -3.19 1.64
N PRO A 165 -4.99 -2.45 1.05
CA PRO A 165 -6.41 -2.78 1.15
C PRO A 165 -6.76 -4.12 0.52
N ILE A 166 -6.12 -4.45 -0.61
CA ILE A 166 -6.35 -5.72 -1.31
C ILE A 166 -5.82 -6.89 -0.48
N ASP A 167 -4.65 -6.70 0.16
CA ASP A 167 -4.06 -7.70 1.05
C ASP A 167 -5.01 -8.02 2.22
N LEU A 168 -5.64 -6.98 2.80
CA LEU A 168 -6.60 -7.17 3.90
C LEU A 168 -7.82 -8.00 3.48
N ILE A 169 -8.41 -7.72 2.29
CA ILE A 169 -9.55 -8.53 1.81
C ILE A 169 -9.13 -9.99 1.69
N VAL A 170 -8.00 -10.24 1.05
CA VAL A 170 -7.52 -11.59 0.82
C VAL A 170 -7.28 -12.30 2.15
N LEU A 171 -6.66 -11.62 3.13
CA LEU A 171 -6.44 -12.17 4.46
C LEU A 171 -7.74 -12.43 5.22
N PHE A 172 -8.74 -11.56 5.08
CA PHE A 172 -10.06 -11.79 5.67
C PHE A 172 -10.82 -12.92 4.98
N PHE A 173 -10.87 -12.91 3.65
CA PHE A 173 -11.73 -13.79 2.87
C PHE A 173 -11.16 -15.20 2.74
N LEU A 174 -9.88 -15.31 2.37
CA LEU A 174 -9.24 -16.61 2.12
C LEU A 174 -8.67 -17.26 3.39
N PHE A 175 -8.35 -16.48 4.42
CA PHE A 175 -7.66 -16.98 5.61
C PHE A 175 -8.40 -16.73 6.93
N SER A 176 -9.60 -16.12 6.87
CA SER A 176 -10.47 -15.83 8.03
C SER A 176 -9.73 -15.13 9.19
N MET A 177 -8.75 -14.29 8.88
CA MET A 177 -8.02 -13.54 9.90
C MET A 177 -8.88 -12.41 10.46
N ASP A 178 -8.73 -12.11 11.76
CA ASP A 178 -9.30 -10.91 12.34
C ASP A 178 -8.56 -9.64 11.87
N MET A 179 -9.15 -8.45 12.15
CA MET A 179 -8.63 -7.16 11.69
C MET A 179 -7.18 -6.90 12.15
N LYS A 180 -6.83 -7.24 13.39
CA LYS A 180 -5.50 -6.96 13.94
C LYS A 180 -4.45 -7.94 13.39
N ALA A 181 -4.80 -9.22 13.30
CA ALA A 181 -3.93 -10.23 12.69
C ALA A 181 -3.73 -9.92 11.19
N ALA A 182 -4.81 -9.64 10.45
CA ALA A 182 -4.72 -9.28 9.05
C ALA A 182 -3.85 -8.03 8.81
N ALA A 183 -3.99 -7.00 9.65
CA ALA A 183 -3.17 -5.79 9.56
C ALA A 183 -1.67 -6.08 9.73
N GLN A 184 -1.27 -6.94 10.68
CA GLN A 184 0.15 -7.28 10.86
C GLN A 184 0.67 -8.17 9.72
N ASN A 185 -0.13 -9.14 9.26
CA ASN A 185 0.23 -10.02 8.15
C ASN A 185 0.31 -9.25 6.82
N SER A 186 -0.60 -8.30 6.59
CA SER A 186 -0.55 -7.39 5.43
C SER A 186 0.74 -6.56 5.41
N LEU A 187 1.12 -5.92 6.52
CA LEU A 187 2.37 -5.17 6.60
C LEU A 187 3.61 -6.05 6.35
N TYR A 188 3.57 -7.32 6.74
CA TYR A 188 4.62 -8.30 6.43
C TYR A 188 4.71 -8.58 4.93
N ILE A 189 3.57 -8.82 4.27
CA ILE A 189 3.48 -9.06 2.82
C ILE A 189 3.96 -7.82 2.04
N ILE A 190 3.47 -6.64 2.43
CA ILE A 190 3.84 -5.35 1.83
C ILE A 190 5.35 -5.12 1.92
N PHE A 191 5.97 -5.41 3.06
CA PHE A 191 7.41 -5.23 3.23
C PHE A 191 8.21 -5.99 2.17
N PHE A 192 7.93 -7.28 1.96
CA PHE A 192 8.65 -8.09 0.97
C PHE A 192 8.31 -7.68 -0.46
N SER A 193 7.05 -7.41 -0.74
CA SER A 193 6.60 -6.96 -2.07
C SER A 193 7.24 -5.62 -2.46
N GLN A 194 7.26 -4.64 -1.54
CA GLN A 194 7.87 -3.34 -1.81
C GLN A 194 9.39 -3.41 -1.90
N ALA A 195 10.04 -4.22 -1.05
CA ALA A 195 11.48 -4.45 -1.15
C ALA A 195 11.86 -5.02 -2.52
N ALA A 196 11.18 -6.08 -2.97
CA ALA A 196 11.41 -6.68 -4.27
C ALA A 196 11.15 -5.71 -5.43
N SER A 197 10.05 -4.98 -5.37
CA SER A 197 9.66 -3.99 -6.39
C SER A 197 10.66 -2.83 -6.49
N LEU A 198 11.15 -2.31 -5.37
CA LEU A 198 12.15 -1.25 -5.35
C LEU A 198 13.53 -1.76 -5.78
N LEU A 199 13.96 -2.93 -5.32
CA LEU A 199 15.20 -3.56 -5.78
C LEU A 199 15.20 -3.77 -7.29
N TYR A 200 14.08 -4.23 -7.85
CA TYR A 200 13.91 -4.34 -9.30
C TYR A 200 14.02 -2.98 -10.00
N THR A 201 13.38 -1.94 -9.47
CA THR A 201 13.44 -0.58 -10.03
C THR A 201 14.87 -0.03 -10.03
N CYS A 202 15.62 -0.25 -8.95
CA CYS A 202 17.02 0.15 -8.84
C CYS A 202 17.92 -0.65 -9.79
N TRP A 203 17.71 -1.97 -9.88
CA TRP A 203 18.48 -2.85 -10.76
C TRP A 203 18.32 -2.49 -12.24
N THR A 204 17.10 -2.16 -12.65
CA THR A 204 16.80 -1.81 -14.05
C THR A 204 17.13 -0.36 -14.40
N GLY A 205 17.64 0.43 -13.46
CA GLY A 205 17.96 1.84 -13.69
C GLY A 205 16.74 2.73 -13.95
N LEU A 206 15.53 2.25 -13.61
CA LEU A 206 14.26 2.96 -13.82
C LEU A 206 13.91 3.90 -12.66
N VAL A 207 14.91 4.32 -11.89
CA VAL A 207 14.72 5.30 -10.82
C VAL A 207 14.36 6.64 -11.46
N PRO A 208 13.18 7.22 -11.15
CA PRO A 208 12.81 8.52 -11.70
C PRO A 208 13.70 9.62 -11.13
N ASP A 209 13.79 10.73 -11.86
CA ASP A 209 14.50 11.92 -11.38
C ASP A 209 13.71 12.56 -10.24
N ILE A 210 14.26 12.49 -9.03
CA ILE A 210 13.64 12.98 -7.80
C ILE A 210 14.68 13.72 -6.94
N GLU A 211 14.20 14.70 -6.22
CA GLU A 211 15.05 15.44 -5.29
C GLU A 211 15.31 14.63 -4.01
N ALA A 212 16.58 14.40 -3.68
CA ALA A 212 16.97 13.58 -2.53
C ALA A 212 16.41 14.11 -1.18
N GLY A 213 16.30 15.43 -1.04
CA GLY A 213 15.71 16.06 0.15
C GLY A 213 14.25 15.67 0.37
N MET A 214 13.45 15.62 -0.72
CA MET A 214 12.06 15.20 -0.69
C MET A 214 11.94 13.72 -0.28
N LEU A 215 12.76 12.85 -0.85
CA LEU A 215 12.78 11.43 -0.52
C LEU A 215 13.11 11.22 0.97
N LEU A 216 14.12 11.89 1.49
CA LEU A 216 14.53 11.77 2.90
C LEU A 216 13.43 12.24 3.85
N LEU A 217 12.75 13.35 3.55
CA LEU A 217 11.63 13.86 4.36
C LEU A 217 10.45 12.88 4.36
N MET A 218 10.13 12.30 3.20
CA MET A 218 9.05 11.31 3.11
C MET A 218 9.40 10.03 3.86
N ILE A 219 10.65 9.55 3.80
CA ILE A 219 11.13 8.43 4.60
C ILE A 219 11.02 8.73 6.09
N ALA A 220 11.46 9.90 6.53
CA ALA A 220 11.36 10.33 7.94
C ALA A 220 9.89 10.41 8.39
N GLY A 221 9.01 11.01 7.57
CA GLY A 221 7.57 11.04 7.79
C GLY A 221 6.97 9.64 7.86
N GLY A 222 7.37 8.73 6.96
CA GLY A 222 6.95 7.33 6.94
C GLY A 222 7.32 6.58 8.22
N ILE A 223 8.56 6.69 8.66
CA ILE A 223 9.05 6.06 9.90
C ILE A 223 8.33 6.64 11.11
N GLY A 224 8.28 7.96 11.25
CA GLY A 224 7.62 8.64 12.37
C GLY A 224 6.13 8.33 12.43
N GLY A 225 5.43 8.40 11.28
CA GLY A 225 4.01 8.08 11.17
C GLY A 225 3.72 6.61 11.45
N GLY A 226 4.54 5.69 10.93
CA GLY A 226 4.40 4.26 11.19
C GLY A 226 4.58 3.91 12.67
N MET A 227 5.51 4.59 13.35
CA MET A 227 5.72 4.44 14.80
C MET A 227 4.53 4.94 15.61
N ALA A 228 4.03 6.13 15.30
CA ALA A 228 2.87 6.73 15.95
C ALA A 228 1.60 5.93 15.69
N GLY A 229 1.35 5.53 14.44
CA GLY A 229 0.19 4.75 14.04
C GLY A 229 0.13 3.38 14.73
N ARG A 230 1.27 2.68 14.84
CA ARG A 230 1.32 1.42 15.59
C ARG A 230 1.03 1.60 17.07
N ALA A 231 1.58 2.66 17.71
CA ALA A 231 1.30 2.95 19.11
C ALA A 231 -0.18 3.26 19.34
N LEU A 232 -0.84 3.94 18.40
CA LEU A 232 -2.27 4.21 18.44
C LEU A 232 -3.09 2.93 18.21
N ASN A 233 -2.72 2.08 17.22
CA ASN A 233 -3.41 0.82 16.95
C ASN A 233 -3.48 -0.09 18.19
N GLN A 234 -2.40 -0.14 19.01
CA GLN A 234 -2.37 -0.93 20.22
C GLN A 234 -3.41 -0.47 21.28
N LYS A 235 -3.80 0.81 21.24
CA LYS A 235 -4.76 1.41 22.16
C LYS A 235 -6.21 1.38 21.63
N MET A 236 -6.37 1.20 20.31
CA MET A 236 -7.69 1.19 19.65
C MET A 236 -8.31 -0.20 19.70
N ASP A 237 -9.64 -0.25 19.82
CA ASP A 237 -10.42 -1.46 19.64
C ASP A 237 -10.61 -1.79 18.14
N ALA A 238 -10.99 -3.02 17.84
CA ALA A 238 -11.20 -3.47 16.46
C ALA A 238 -12.30 -2.68 15.75
N ALA A 239 -13.34 -2.23 16.48
CA ALA A 239 -14.45 -1.47 15.92
C ALA A 239 -14.00 -0.05 15.51
N ALA A 240 -13.14 0.60 16.30
CA ALA A 240 -12.58 1.91 15.97
C ALA A 240 -11.66 1.83 14.74
N VAL A 241 -10.80 0.79 14.66
CA VAL A 241 -9.95 0.56 13.49
C VAL A 241 -10.80 0.32 12.24
N ASN A 242 -11.88 -0.47 12.34
CA ASN A 242 -12.78 -0.73 11.21
C ASN A 242 -13.51 0.54 10.72
N ARG A 243 -13.97 1.38 11.66
CA ARG A 243 -14.63 2.68 11.32
C ARG A 243 -13.65 3.62 10.62
N LEU A 244 -12.42 3.72 11.14
CA LEU A 244 -11.36 4.51 10.53
C LEU A 244 -11.06 4.00 9.11
N PHE A 245 -10.97 2.69 8.93
CA PHE A 245 -10.73 2.04 7.64
C PHE A 245 -11.84 2.34 6.62
N LEU A 246 -13.11 2.24 7.01
CA LEU A 246 -14.26 2.58 6.14
C LEU A 246 -14.25 4.07 5.73
N GLY A 247 -14.03 4.96 6.70
CA GLY A 247 -13.91 6.40 6.42
C GLY A 247 -12.78 6.70 5.44
N LEU A 248 -11.63 6.05 5.63
CA LEU A 248 -10.48 6.17 4.76
C LEU A 248 -10.76 5.74 3.32
N MET A 249 -11.47 4.62 3.13
CA MET A 249 -11.88 4.17 1.80
C MET A 249 -12.73 5.21 1.09
N GLY A 250 -13.67 5.85 1.80
CA GLY A 250 -14.49 6.92 1.25
C GLY A 250 -13.65 8.11 0.77
N VAL A 251 -12.67 8.52 1.57
CA VAL A 251 -11.74 9.60 1.21
C VAL A 251 -10.90 9.22 -0.02
N ILE A 252 -10.34 7.99 -0.05
CA ILE A 252 -9.55 7.53 -1.19
C ILE A 252 -10.39 7.50 -2.46
N MET A 253 -11.63 6.99 -2.40
CA MET A 253 -12.52 6.97 -3.57
C MET A 253 -12.80 8.38 -4.08
N ALA A 254 -13.05 9.36 -3.21
CA ALA A 254 -13.26 10.75 -3.62
C ALA A 254 -12.01 11.33 -4.31
N ILE A 255 -10.82 11.07 -3.78
CA ILE A 255 -9.55 11.50 -4.39
C ILE A 255 -9.32 10.79 -5.74
N CYS A 256 -9.67 9.50 -5.85
CA CYS A 256 -9.54 8.76 -7.12
C CYS A 256 -10.44 9.34 -8.22
N VAL A 257 -11.66 9.74 -7.87
CA VAL A 257 -12.56 10.43 -8.83
C VAL A 257 -11.96 11.76 -9.26
N TYR A 258 -11.44 12.55 -8.33
CA TYR A 258 -10.78 13.83 -8.64
C TYR A 258 -9.57 13.61 -9.57
N ASN A 259 -8.67 12.67 -9.24
CA ASN A 259 -7.49 12.36 -10.05
C ASN A 259 -7.87 11.86 -11.45
N PHE A 260 -8.90 11.04 -11.55
CA PHE A 260 -9.39 10.56 -12.84
C PHE A 260 -9.77 11.72 -13.77
N TYR A 261 -10.51 12.70 -13.25
CA TYR A 261 -10.86 13.90 -14.03
C TYR A 261 -9.66 14.78 -14.35
N GLN A 262 -8.66 14.82 -13.48
CA GLN A 262 -7.45 15.63 -13.69
C GLN A 262 -6.50 15.05 -14.73
N PHE A 263 -6.51 13.71 -14.89
CA PHE A 263 -5.68 12.99 -15.85
C PHE A 263 -6.37 12.70 -17.21
N LEU A 264 -7.64 13.07 -17.39
CA LEU A 264 -8.34 13.00 -18.66
C LEU A 264 -7.99 14.20 -19.55
#